data_bea867e8f210b1f457695b617b7eefc1
#
_entry.id   bea867e8f210b1f457695b617b7eefc1
#
_cell.length_a   1.000
_cell.length_b   1.000
_cell.length_c   1.000
_cell.angle_alpha   90.00
_cell.angle_beta   90.00
_cell.angle_gamma   90.00
#
_symmetry.space_group_name_H-M   'P 1'
#
loop_
_entity.id
_entity.type
_entity.pdbx_description
1 polymer ?
#
loop_
_entity_poly.entity_id
_entity_poly.type
_entity_poly.pdbx_seq_one_letter_code
_entity_poly.pdbx_strand_id
1 'polypeptide(L)'
;AELLEVARTGTLRGDGADKKLAELKKRKMIGQRKWLTFSMSKGPQFALTVQKLETDLTADMLASGAWKKAAFKKYNFDAEGVLPPSGALHPLLKVREEFRHIFFDMGFSEMPTNRFVDSSFWCFDSIFVPQQHPARDVQDTFFVADPPAAAEVPEDYLRRVVQVHEKGDFGSIGYRYPFDRSVTEKLVLRTHTTAVSSAMLYAIANQPGGFQPAKLFSIDRVFRNEAVDATHLAEFHQVEGVVADYGITLGDLIGFMQVFFSKMGVKNLRFKPAYN
;
A
#
# COMPACT_ATOMS: atom_id res chain seq x y z
N ALA A 1 -77.16 9.08 -27.88
CA ALA A 1 -76.54 9.19 -29.22
C ALA A 1 -75.08 9.60 -29.11
N GLU A 2 -74.73 10.69 -28.44
CA GLU A 2 -73.33 11.26 -28.34
C GLU A 2 -72.30 10.30 -27.67
N LEU A 3 -72.68 9.60 -26.59
CA LEU A 3 -71.83 8.59 -25.95
C LEU A 3 -71.53 7.40 -26.84
N LEU A 4 -72.48 6.98 -27.67
CA LEU A 4 -72.34 5.88 -28.64
C LEU A 4 -71.37 6.33 -29.78
N GLU A 5 -71.47 7.59 -30.19
CA GLU A 5 -70.56 8.15 -31.21
C GLU A 5 -69.17 8.19 -30.70
N VAL A 6 -68.91 8.72 -29.48
CA VAL A 6 -67.60 8.72 -28.86
C VAL A 6 -67.05 7.32 -28.65
N ALA A 7 -67.91 6.36 -28.24
CA ALA A 7 -67.44 5.00 -28.05
C ALA A 7 -67.05 4.32 -29.38
N ARG A 8 -67.64 4.70 -30.50
CA ARG A 8 -67.37 4.10 -31.80
C ARG A 8 -66.23 4.79 -32.59
N THR A 9 -66.12 6.12 -32.50
CA THR A 9 -65.24 6.92 -33.33
C THR A 9 -64.10 7.57 -32.53
N GLY A 10 -64.20 7.60 -31.22
CA GLY A 10 -63.26 8.32 -30.32
C GLY A 10 -63.42 9.84 -30.33
N THR A 11 -64.33 10.37 -31.15
CA THR A 11 -64.55 11.80 -31.35
C THR A 11 -66.04 12.13 -31.42
N LEU A 12 -66.39 13.37 -31.13
CA LEU A 12 -67.73 13.97 -31.42
C LEU A 12 -67.57 14.88 -32.61
N ARG A 13 -68.55 14.91 -33.50
CA ARG A 13 -68.61 15.81 -34.65
C ARG A 13 -69.72 16.85 -34.44
N GLY A 14 -69.50 18.06 -34.94
CA GLY A 14 -70.47 19.14 -34.86
C GLY A 14 -70.03 20.35 -34.08
N ASP A 15 -70.81 21.41 -34.18
CA ASP A 15 -70.46 22.68 -33.51
C ASP A 15 -70.55 22.52 -31.97
N GLY A 16 -69.48 22.91 -31.29
CA GLY A 16 -69.39 22.75 -29.84
C GLY A 16 -68.99 21.35 -29.32
N ALA A 17 -68.53 20.42 -30.17
CA ALA A 17 -68.10 19.10 -29.83
C ALA A 17 -67.05 19.03 -28.72
N ASP A 18 -66.08 19.93 -28.73
CA ASP A 18 -65.04 19.97 -27.71
C ASP A 18 -65.55 20.33 -26.31
N LYS A 19 -66.53 21.29 -26.25
CA LYS A 19 -67.17 21.66 -24.97
C LYS A 19 -67.97 20.47 -24.41
N LYS A 20 -68.68 19.74 -25.24
CA LYS A 20 -69.45 18.56 -24.85
C LYS A 20 -68.53 17.42 -24.43
N LEU A 21 -67.44 17.18 -25.12
CA LEU A 21 -66.41 16.18 -24.72
C LEU A 21 -65.80 16.53 -23.34
N ALA A 22 -65.50 17.82 -23.11
CA ALA A 22 -65.00 18.29 -21.80
C ALA A 22 -66.04 18.08 -20.68
N GLU A 23 -67.30 18.34 -20.96
CA GLU A 23 -68.40 18.11 -20.00
C GLU A 23 -68.58 16.61 -19.68
N LEU A 24 -68.57 15.73 -20.69
CA LEU A 24 -68.66 14.31 -20.51
C LEU A 24 -67.46 13.75 -19.74
N LYS A 25 -66.27 14.28 -19.96
CA LYS A 25 -65.08 13.95 -19.14
C LYS A 25 -65.25 14.41 -17.70
N LYS A 26 -65.71 15.66 -17.46
CA LYS A 26 -65.96 16.19 -16.13
C LYS A 26 -67.00 15.36 -15.36
N ARG A 27 -67.99 14.87 -16.04
CA ARG A 27 -69.01 13.95 -15.50
C ARG A 27 -68.55 12.50 -15.36
N LYS A 28 -67.29 12.18 -15.69
CA LYS A 28 -66.69 10.83 -15.67
C LYS A 28 -67.45 9.82 -16.52
N MET A 29 -68.19 10.22 -17.52
CA MET A 29 -68.93 9.35 -18.44
C MET A 29 -68.05 8.81 -19.55
N ILE A 30 -66.93 9.50 -19.84
CA ILE A 30 -65.89 9.06 -20.79
C ILE A 30 -64.52 9.24 -20.17
N GLY A 31 -63.57 8.35 -20.50
CA GLY A 31 -62.15 8.41 -20.11
C GLY A 31 -61.27 8.40 -21.36
N GLN A 32 -60.14 9.05 -21.27
CA GLN A 32 -59.11 9.00 -22.31
C GLN A 32 -58.07 7.97 -21.94
N ARG A 33 -57.83 7.00 -22.79
CA ARG A 33 -56.78 6.00 -22.64
C ARG A 33 -55.74 6.25 -23.72
N LYS A 34 -54.48 6.50 -23.28
CA LYS A 34 -53.36 6.57 -24.21
C LYS A 34 -52.89 5.16 -24.53
N TRP A 35 -52.77 4.84 -25.80
CA TRP A 35 -52.14 3.63 -26.28
C TRP A 35 -50.79 4.01 -26.82
N LEU A 36 -49.74 3.34 -26.35
CA LEU A 36 -48.40 3.46 -26.91
C LEU A 36 -48.21 2.32 -27.89
N THR A 37 -47.97 2.65 -29.12
CA THR A 37 -47.65 1.66 -30.17
C THR A 37 -46.27 1.90 -30.68
N PHE A 38 -45.58 0.85 -31.01
CA PHE A 38 -44.22 0.91 -31.55
C PHE A 38 -44.23 0.40 -32.97
N SER A 39 -43.57 1.12 -33.87
CA SER A 39 -43.27 0.67 -35.21
C SER A 39 -41.83 0.16 -35.23
N MET A 40 -41.65 -1.09 -35.65
CA MET A 40 -40.32 -1.69 -35.76
C MET A 40 -39.90 -1.74 -37.20
N SER A 41 -38.68 -1.27 -37.47
CA SER A 41 -38.02 -1.40 -38.75
C SER A 41 -36.61 -2.00 -38.60
N LYS A 42 -36.11 -2.61 -39.66
CA LYS A 42 -34.73 -3.15 -39.64
C LYS A 42 -33.75 -2.01 -39.50
N GLY A 43 -32.96 -2.01 -38.44
CA GLY A 43 -31.86 -1.04 -38.24
C GLY A 43 -30.58 -1.45 -38.98
N PRO A 44 -29.55 -0.59 -38.98
CA PRO A 44 -28.29 -0.85 -39.72
C PRO A 44 -27.52 -2.07 -39.18
N GLN A 45 -27.79 -2.48 -37.95
CA GLN A 45 -27.16 -3.67 -37.31
C GLN A 45 -28.09 -4.90 -37.30
N PHE A 46 -29.16 -4.90 -38.08
CA PHE A 46 -30.08 -6.05 -38.14
C PHE A 46 -29.35 -7.27 -38.71
N ALA A 47 -29.40 -8.37 -37.96
CA ALA A 47 -28.92 -9.69 -38.38
C ALA A 47 -29.92 -10.76 -38.06
N LEU A 48 -29.97 -11.85 -38.86
CA LEU A 48 -30.84 -13.00 -38.61
C LEU A 48 -30.42 -13.83 -37.41
N THR A 49 -29.13 -13.78 -37.06
CA THR A 49 -28.56 -14.44 -35.89
C THR A 49 -27.86 -13.40 -35.01
N VAL A 50 -28.12 -13.48 -33.70
CA VAL A 50 -27.44 -12.59 -32.74
C VAL A 50 -26.05 -13.13 -32.49
N GLN A 51 -25.03 -12.35 -32.83
CA GLN A 51 -23.64 -12.68 -32.48
C GLN A 51 -23.47 -12.51 -30.99
N LYS A 52 -23.13 -13.59 -30.28
CA LYS A 52 -22.76 -13.52 -28.87
C LYS A 52 -21.37 -12.88 -28.76
N LEU A 53 -21.30 -11.76 -28.05
CA LEU A 53 -20.04 -11.10 -27.75
C LEU A 53 -19.45 -11.67 -26.46
N GLU A 54 -18.16 -11.94 -26.47
CA GLU A 54 -17.46 -12.39 -25.28
C GLU A 54 -17.25 -11.20 -24.31
N THR A 55 -17.39 -11.47 -23.03
CA THR A 55 -17.22 -10.46 -21.98
C THR A 55 -15.86 -10.55 -21.30
N ASP A 56 -15.28 -11.74 -21.28
CA ASP A 56 -14.04 -12.05 -20.57
C ASP A 56 -13.05 -12.76 -21.47
N LEU A 57 -11.76 -12.60 -21.13
CA LEU A 57 -10.67 -13.33 -21.76
C LEU A 57 -10.30 -14.53 -20.90
N THR A 58 -10.63 -15.74 -21.35
CA THR A 58 -10.35 -16.95 -20.59
C THR A 58 -8.96 -17.53 -20.87
N ALA A 59 -8.43 -18.33 -19.93
CA ALA A 59 -7.14 -19.02 -20.10
C ALA A 59 -7.12 -19.90 -21.34
N ASP A 60 -8.21 -20.59 -21.64
CA ASP A 60 -8.36 -21.46 -22.82
C ASP A 60 -8.31 -20.65 -24.12
N MET A 61 -8.94 -19.48 -24.14
CA MET A 61 -8.88 -18.57 -25.29
C MET A 61 -7.47 -18.06 -25.53
N LEU A 62 -6.71 -17.81 -24.47
CA LEU A 62 -5.30 -17.42 -24.57
C LEU A 62 -4.44 -18.56 -25.10
N ALA A 63 -4.56 -19.75 -24.52
CA ALA A 63 -3.79 -20.93 -24.90
C ALA A 63 -4.06 -21.36 -26.36
N SER A 64 -5.32 -21.34 -26.80
CA SER A 64 -5.72 -21.72 -28.16
C SER A 64 -5.54 -20.62 -29.21
N GLY A 65 -5.32 -19.37 -28.78
CA GLY A 65 -5.32 -18.21 -29.68
C GLY A 65 -6.69 -17.82 -30.22
N ALA A 66 -7.78 -18.40 -29.71
CA ALA A 66 -9.16 -18.15 -30.16
C ALA A 66 -9.58 -16.69 -29.97
N TRP A 67 -8.99 -16.01 -29.00
CA TRP A 67 -9.25 -14.58 -28.72
C TRP A 67 -9.01 -13.66 -29.94
N LYS A 68 -8.11 -14.05 -30.87
CA LYS A 68 -7.82 -13.27 -32.08
C LYS A 68 -9.00 -13.19 -33.03
N LYS A 69 -9.94 -14.17 -32.98
CA LYS A 69 -11.13 -14.25 -33.84
C LYS A 69 -12.42 -13.94 -33.10
N ALA A 70 -12.35 -13.84 -31.76
CA ALA A 70 -13.52 -13.57 -30.93
C ALA A 70 -13.93 -12.10 -31.04
N ALA A 71 -15.24 -11.85 -31.04
CA ALA A 71 -15.79 -10.51 -30.97
C ALA A 71 -16.11 -10.19 -29.48
N PHE A 72 -15.47 -9.15 -28.97
CA PHE A 72 -15.63 -8.74 -27.59
C PHE A 72 -16.64 -7.60 -27.45
N LYS A 73 -17.39 -7.60 -26.34
CA LYS A 73 -18.22 -6.48 -25.95
C LYS A 73 -17.33 -5.27 -25.64
N LYS A 74 -17.72 -4.08 -26.14
CA LYS A 74 -17.03 -2.85 -25.78
C LYS A 74 -17.03 -2.67 -24.26
N TYR A 75 -15.85 -2.47 -23.69
CA TYR A 75 -15.71 -2.16 -22.28
C TYR A 75 -16.16 -0.71 -22.02
N ASN A 76 -16.95 -0.52 -20.99
CA ASN A 76 -17.39 0.81 -20.58
C ASN A 76 -16.48 1.31 -19.45
N PHE A 77 -15.51 2.13 -19.81
CA PHE A 77 -14.57 2.73 -18.84
C PHE A 77 -15.21 3.84 -18.00
N ASP A 78 -16.36 4.37 -18.42
CA ASP A 78 -17.07 5.43 -17.69
C ASP A 78 -18.04 4.86 -16.63
N ALA A 79 -18.22 3.54 -16.60
CA ALA A 79 -19.06 2.89 -15.60
C ALA A 79 -18.30 2.81 -14.27
N GLU A 80 -18.78 3.50 -13.26
CA GLU A 80 -18.36 3.27 -11.88
C GLU A 80 -18.84 1.88 -11.43
N GLY A 81 -17.90 1.02 -11.04
CA GLY A 81 -18.22 -0.27 -10.43
C GLY A 81 -18.81 -0.09 -9.03
N VAL A 82 -19.47 -1.13 -8.55
CA VAL A 82 -19.83 -1.18 -7.13
C VAL A 82 -18.54 -1.34 -6.31
N LEU A 83 -18.25 -0.39 -5.44
CA LEU A 83 -17.14 -0.51 -4.51
C LEU A 83 -17.38 -1.72 -3.61
N PRO A 84 -16.47 -2.72 -3.58
CA PRO A 84 -16.63 -3.85 -2.69
C PRO A 84 -16.64 -3.36 -1.23
N PRO A 85 -17.41 -3.99 -0.33
CA PRO A 85 -17.35 -3.63 1.08
C PRO A 85 -15.93 -3.86 1.59
N SER A 86 -15.28 -2.79 2.03
CA SER A 86 -13.95 -2.84 2.63
C SER A 86 -14.07 -3.01 4.14
N GLY A 87 -13.10 -3.69 4.75
CA GLY A 87 -12.98 -3.74 6.20
C GLY A 87 -12.59 -2.39 6.81
N ALA A 88 -12.73 -2.27 8.11
CA ALA A 88 -12.19 -1.15 8.86
C ALA A 88 -10.74 -1.44 9.27
N LEU A 89 -9.89 -0.43 9.27
CA LEU A 89 -8.54 -0.55 9.80
C LEU A 89 -8.57 -0.80 11.30
N HIS A 90 -7.71 -1.71 11.75
CA HIS A 90 -7.44 -1.89 13.17
C HIS A 90 -6.96 -0.55 13.80
N PRO A 91 -7.31 -0.22 15.05
CA PRO A 91 -6.90 1.03 15.68
C PRO A 91 -5.39 1.32 15.61
N LEU A 92 -4.54 0.31 15.77
CA LEU A 92 -3.08 0.47 15.62
C LEU A 92 -2.65 0.86 14.21
N LEU A 93 -3.37 0.42 13.17
CA LEU A 93 -3.09 0.85 11.80
C LEU A 93 -3.50 2.31 11.56
N LYS A 94 -4.49 2.82 12.29
CA LYS A 94 -4.82 4.25 12.27
C LYS A 94 -3.71 5.09 12.88
N VAL A 95 -3.13 4.63 14.01
CA VAL A 95 -1.96 5.26 14.62
C VAL A 95 -0.76 5.24 13.67
N ARG A 96 -0.54 4.12 12.97
CA ARG A 96 0.50 4.03 11.94
C ARG A 96 0.32 5.08 10.85
N GLU A 97 -0.90 5.26 10.35
CA GLU A 97 -1.21 6.30 9.34
C GLU A 97 -0.97 7.70 9.88
N GLU A 98 -1.33 7.98 11.12
CA GLU A 98 -1.07 9.27 11.78
C GLU A 98 0.44 9.55 11.83
N PHE A 99 1.26 8.58 12.23
CA PHE A 99 2.72 8.74 12.25
C PHE A 99 3.29 8.95 10.86
N ARG A 100 2.80 8.24 9.84
CA ARG A 100 3.19 8.45 8.44
C ARG A 100 2.92 9.88 7.99
N HIS A 101 1.73 10.41 8.27
CA HIS A 101 1.39 11.79 7.94
C HIS A 101 2.32 12.79 8.62
N ILE A 102 2.63 12.58 9.90
CA ILE A 102 3.57 13.43 10.63
C ILE A 102 4.95 13.43 9.95
N PHE A 103 5.48 12.27 9.58
CA PHE A 103 6.77 12.18 8.89
C PHE A 103 6.75 12.86 7.52
N PHE A 104 5.70 12.65 6.73
CA PHE A 104 5.56 13.32 5.43
C PHE A 104 5.51 14.85 5.59
N ASP A 105 4.76 15.35 6.55
CA ASP A 105 4.70 16.78 6.88
C ASP A 105 6.07 17.36 7.32
N MET A 106 6.92 16.53 7.91
CA MET A 106 8.29 16.91 8.29
C MET A 106 9.29 16.76 7.13
N GLY A 107 8.84 16.35 5.93
CA GLY A 107 9.64 16.19 4.75
C GLY A 107 10.44 14.90 4.68
N PHE A 108 10.02 13.86 5.40
CA PHE A 108 10.62 12.52 5.32
C PHE A 108 9.97 11.70 4.20
N SER A 109 10.74 10.78 3.64
CA SER A 109 10.29 9.76 2.69
C SER A 109 10.23 8.39 3.36
N GLU A 110 9.21 7.59 3.05
CA GLU A 110 9.06 6.24 3.62
C GLU A 110 10.00 5.25 2.95
N MET A 111 10.73 4.50 3.75
CA MET A 111 11.59 3.42 3.28
C MET A 111 10.78 2.16 2.96
N PRO A 112 11.16 1.35 1.95
CA PRO A 112 10.51 0.09 1.68
C PRO A 112 10.80 -0.93 2.79
N THR A 113 9.77 -1.41 3.47
CA THR A 113 9.90 -2.31 4.63
C THR A 113 9.29 -3.70 4.40
N ASN A 114 8.96 -4.05 3.17
CA ASN A 114 8.27 -5.28 2.79
C ASN A 114 9.09 -6.57 2.90
N ARG A 115 10.31 -6.51 3.43
CA ARG A 115 11.22 -7.65 3.67
C ARG A 115 11.34 -7.89 5.16
N PHE A 116 10.75 -8.96 5.67
CA PHE A 116 10.87 -9.35 7.08
C PHE A 116 12.11 -10.19 7.37
N VAL A 117 12.57 -10.93 6.38
CA VAL A 117 13.81 -11.71 6.43
C VAL A 117 14.93 -10.90 5.83
N ASP A 118 16.03 -10.79 6.55
CA ASP A 118 17.25 -10.16 6.05
C ASP A 118 18.50 -10.92 6.53
N SER A 119 19.67 -10.60 5.98
CA SER A 119 20.93 -11.18 6.42
C SER A 119 21.40 -10.59 7.75
N SER A 120 22.17 -11.36 8.49
CA SER A 120 22.88 -10.87 9.67
C SER A 120 23.82 -9.71 9.34
N PHE A 121 24.28 -9.61 8.07
CA PHE A 121 25.03 -8.45 7.59
C PHE A 121 24.27 -7.15 7.80
N TRP A 122 23.05 -7.03 7.28
CA TRP A 122 22.27 -5.80 7.39
C TRP A 122 21.67 -5.59 8.78
N CYS A 123 21.34 -6.69 9.48
CA CYS A 123 20.77 -6.58 10.82
C CYS A 123 21.81 -6.22 11.91
N PHE A 124 23.07 -6.58 11.69
CA PHE A 124 24.08 -6.45 12.76
C PHE A 124 25.42 -5.91 12.28
N ASP A 125 26.04 -6.53 11.26
CA ASP A 125 27.43 -6.22 10.91
C ASP A 125 27.59 -4.82 10.35
N SER A 126 26.68 -4.39 9.48
CA SER A 126 26.70 -3.05 8.87
C SER A 126 26.48 -1.90 9.86
N ILE A 127 25.94 -2.21 11.04
CA ILE A 127 25.74 -1.25 12.14
C ILE A 127 26.69 -1.49 13.31
N PHE A 128 27.77 -2.21 13.06
CA PHE A 128 28.88 -2.41 13.98
C PHE A 128 28.51 -3.17 15.26
N VAL A 129 27.57 -4.13 15.22
CA VAL A 129 27.33 -5.05 16.33
C VAL A 129 28.32 -6.20 16.28
N PRO A 130 29.07 -6.50 17.37
CA PRO A 130 30.04 -7.62 17.39
C PRO A 130 29.39 -8.94 17.05
N GLN A 131 30.12 -9.86 16.36
CA GLN A 131 29.56 -11.17 16.01
C GLN A 131 29.26 -12.05 17.23
N GLN A 132 29.92 -11.81 18.35
CA GLN A 132 29.71 -12.50 19.62
C GLN A 132 28.75 -11.78 20.57
N HIS A 133 28.05 -10.77 20.08
CA HIS A 133 27.10 -10.03 20.92
C HIS A 133 25.88 -10.90 21.28
N PRO A 134 25.43 -10.88 22.53
CA PRO A 134 24.26 -11.69 22.97
C PRO A 134 22.99 -11.47 22.16
N ALA A 135 22.78 -10.27 21.65
CA ALA A 135 21.61 -9.97 20.78
C ALA A 135 21.56 -10.82 19.51
N ARG A 136 22.66 -11.49 19.13
CA ARG A 136 22.71 -12.45 18.00
C ARG A 136 22.45 -13.89 18.42
N ASP A 137 22.27 -14.16 19.71
CA ASP A 137 21.98 -15.49 20.19
C ASP A 137 20.58 -15.94 19.76
N VAL A 138 20.42 -17.26 19.62
CA VAL A 138 19.12 -17.88 19.25
C VAL A 138 18.03 -17.56 20.26
N GLN A 139 18.40 -17.17 21.48
CA GLN A 139 17.46 -16.76 22.52
C GLN A 139 16.83 -15.39 22.23
N ASP A 140 17.52 -14.51 21.51
CA ASP A 140 17.07 -13.15 21.23
C ASP A 140 16.69 -12.93 19.75
N THR A 141 17.19 -13.78 18.85
CA THR A 141 17.00 -13.64 17.40
C THR A 141 16.41 -14.89 16.77
N PHE A 142 15.41 -14.71 15.92
CA PHE A 142 14.86 -15.79 15.10
C PHE A 142 15.68 -15.98 13.84
N PHE A 143 16.37 -17.11 13.74
CA PHE A 143 17.08 -17.52 12.54
C PHE A 143 16.17 -18.33 11.61
N VAL A 144 16.36 -18.14 10.29
CA VAL A 144 15.62 -18.88 9.26
C VAL A 144 16.30 -20.23 9.04
N ALA A 145 15.52 -21.29 9.05
CA ALA A 145 16.04 -22.65 8.87
C ALA A 145 16.25 -23.02 7.40
N ASP A 146 15.39 -22.51 6.51
CA ASP A 146 15.45 -22.80 5.08
C ASP A 146 14.89 -21.63 4.24
N PRO A 147 15.71 -21.00 3.38
CA PRO A 147 17.17 -21.15 3.31
C PRO A 147 17.88 -20.57 4.54
N PRO A 148 18.99 -21.15 5.01
CA PRO A 148 19.67 -20.68 6.22
C PRO A 148 20.58 -19.47 5.99
N ALA A 149 20.96 -19.21 4.75
CA ALA A 149 21.90 -18.16 4.39
C ALA A 149 21.43 -17.32 3.20
N ALA A 150 21.85 -16.06 3.19
CA ALA A 150 21.62 -15.15 2.09
C ALA A 150 22.41 -15.57 0.85
N ALA A 151 21.78 -15.42 -0.33
CA ALA A 151 22.43 -15.70 -1.60
C ALA A 151 23.53 -14.66 -1.92
N GLU A 152 23.34 -13.40 -1.50
CA GLU A 152 24.23 -12.31 -1.84
C GLU A 152 24.35 -11.31 -0.68
N VAL A 153 25.60 -10.84 -0.47
CA VAL A 153 25.96 -9.70 0.38
C VAL A 153 26.89 -8.81 -0.46
N PRO A 154 26.76 -7.47 -0.40
CA PRO A 154 27.61 -6.56 -1.18
C PRO A 154 29.08 -6.72 -0.80
N GLU A 155 29.89 -7.36 -1.64
CA GLU A 155 31.28 -7.74 -1.35
C GLU A 155 32.22 -6.55 -1.11
N ASP A 156 32.01 -5.45 -1.81
CA ASP A 156 32.76 -4.21 -1.62
C ASP A 156 32.49 -3.58 -0.24
N TYR A 157 31.26 -3.63 0.20
CA TYR A 157 30.87 -3.13 1.51
C TYR A 157 31.26 -4.11 2.62
N LEU A 158 31.05 -5.41 2.41
CA LEU A 158 31.48 -6.43 3.36
C LEU A 158 32.99 -6.31 3.69
N ARG A 159 33.85 -6.12 2.69
CA ARG A 159 35.29 -5.94 2.93
C ARG A 159 35.59 -4.75 3.84
N ARG A 160 34.88 -3.64 3.69
CA ARG A 160 35.04 -2.46 4.56
C ARG A 160 34.54 -2.75 5.98
N VAL A 161 33.39 -3.42 6.10
CA VAL A 161 32.82 -3.82 7.39
C VAL A 161 33.77 -4.77 8.13
N VAL A 162 34.29 -5.80 7.47
CA VAL A 162 35.28 -6.71 8.03
C VAL A 162 36.51 -5.96 8.55
N GLN A 163 37.05 -5.04 7.74
CA GLN A 163 38.21 -4.22 8.14
C GLN A 163 37.93 -3.43 9.43
N VAL A 164 36.77 -2.79 9.50
CA VAL A 164 36.40 -1.99 10.70
C VAL A 164 36.17 -2.88 11.92
N HIS A 165 35.53 -4.04 11.75
CA HIS A 165 35.31 -4.97 12.85
C HIS A 165 36.61 -5.57 13.40
N GLU A 166 37.50 -6.05 12.52
CA GLU A 166 38.76 -6.68 12.96
C GLU A 166 39.82 -5.73 13.46
N LYS A 167 40.04 -4.69 12.70
CA LYS A 167 41.22 -3.81 12.90
C LYS A 167 40.86 -2.38 13.27
N GLY A 168 39.64 -2.00 13.04
CA GLY A 168 39.18 -0.62 13.22
C GLY A 168 39.44 0.25 12.00
N ASP A 169 38.75 1.38 11.96
CA ASP A 169 38.94 2.50 11.05
C ASP A 169 38.09 3.69 11.59
N PHE A 170 38.22 4.87 10.98
CA PHE A 170 37.44 6.06 11.35
C PHE A 170 37.50 6.40 12.86
N GLY A 171 38.67 6.17 13.51
CA GLY A 171 38.87 6.40 14.93
C GLY A 171 38.46 5.24 15.85
N SER A 172 37.86 4.16 15.31
CA SER A 172 37.64 2.92 16.03
C SER A 172 38.87 2.01 16.00
N ILE A 173 39.05 1.24 17.06
CA ILE A 173 40.11 0.21 17.15
C ILE A 173 39.61 -1.18 16.75
N GLY A 174 38.33 -1.31 16.36
CA GLY A 174 37.69 -2.56 16.08
C GLY A 174 37.55 -3.47 17.31
N TYR A 175 37.09 -4.69 17.05
CA TYR A 175 36.93 -5.70 18.11
C TYR A 175 38.17 -6.58 18.29
N ARG A 176 39.15 -6.50 17.36
CA ARG A 176 40.39 -7.30 17.37
C ARG A 176 40.13 -8.81 17.40
N TYR A 177 39.07 -9.23 16.76
CA TYR A 177 38.61 -10.63 16.67
C TYR A 177 38.38 -11.00 15.21
N PRO A 178 38.77 -12.22 14.77
CA PRO A 178 38.52 -12.66 13.40
C PRO A 178 37.04 -12.63 13.03
N PHE A 179 36.76 -12.07 11.88
CA PHE A 179 35.40 -11.97 11.36
C PHE A 179 35.01 -13.25 10.63
N ASP A 180 33.87 -13.86 10.99
CA ASP A 180 33.35 -15.07 10.37
C ASP A 180 32.27 -14.73 9.34
N ARG A 181 32.57 -14.99 8.07
CA ARG A 181 31.63 -14.78 6.98
C ARG A 181 30.37 -15.63 7.10
N SER A 182 30.45 -16.83 7.61
CA SER A 182 29.32 -17.73 7.75
C SER A 182 28.26 -17.17 8.73
N VAL A 183 28.67 -16.39 9.70
CA VAL A 183 27.78 -15.70 10.64
C VAL A 183 27.06 -14.53 9.95
N THR A 184 27.78 -13.80 9.12
CA THR A 184 27.25 -12.65 8.37
C THR A 184 26.13 -13.04 7.38
N GLU A 185 26.27 -14.18 6.75
CA GLU A 185 25.32 -14.66 5.72
C GLU A 185 24.05 -15.27 6.30
N LYS A 186 24.00 -15.60 7.58
CA LYS A 186 22.80 -16.18 8.20
C LYS A 186 21.58 -15.28 8.02
N LEU A 187 20.47 -15.90 7.60
CA LEU A 187 19.18 -15.21 7.49
C LEU A 187 18.45 -15.19 8.84
N VAL A 188 17.88 -14.03 9.15
CA VAL A 188 17.14 -13.78 10.39
C VAL A 188 15.84 -13.06 10.08
N LEU A 189 14.84 -13.22 10.96
CA LEU A 189 13.77 -12.24 11.04
C LEU A 189 14.36 -10.94 11.61
N ARG A 190 14.22 -9.83 10.92
CA ARG A 190 14.85 -8.57 11.31
C ARG A 190 14.46 -8.18 12.75
N THR A 191 15.45 -7.92 13.57
CA THR A 191 15.25 -7.55 14.98
C THR A 191 14.92 -6.08 15.17
N HIS A 192 15.11 -5.27 14.14
CA HIS A 192 14.83 -3.83 14.08
C HIS A 192 14.72 -3.36 12.63
N THR A 193 14.09 -2.21 12.40
CA THR A 193 13.99 -1.61 11.07
C THR A 193 15.29 -0.93 10.61
N THR A 194 16.29 -0.79 11.48
CA THR A 194 17.62 -0.24 11.16
C THR A 194 18.36 -1.06 10.11
N ALA A 195 18.03 -2.35 9.94
CA ALA A 195 18.52 -3.16 8.83
C ALA A 195 18.14 -2.54 7.47
N VAL A 196 16.92 -2.01 7.35
CA VAL A 196 16.46 -1.29 6.16
C VAL A 196 17.19 0.06 6.04
N SER A 197 17.33 0.80 7.16
CA SER A 197 18.02 2.08 7.17
C SER A 197 19.48 1.94 6.72
N SER A 198 20.19 0.92 7.18
CA SER A 198 21.59 0.67 6.78
C SER A 198 21.72 0.36 5.29
N ALA A 199 20.82 -0.45 4.74
CA ALA A 199 20.79 -0.74 3.31
C ALA A 199 20.45 0.51 2.47
N MET A 200 19.53 1.34 2.94
CA MET A 200 19.17 2.60 2.27
C MET A 200 20.33 3.62 2.32
N LEU A 201 21.03 3.75 3.44
CA LEU A 201 22.21 4.62 3.55
C LEU A 201 23.32 4.15 2.61
N TYR A 202 23.56 2.84 2.52
CA TYR A 202 24.49 2.28 1.55
C TYR A 202 24.09 2.62 0.11
N ALA A 203 22.81 2.47 -0.24
CA ALA A 203 22.31 2.82 -1.57
C ALA A 203 22.49 4.32 -1.88
N ILE A 204 22.17 5.21 -0.94
CA ILE A 204 22.35 6.66 -1.09
C ILE A 204 23.84 7.03 -1.27
N ALA A 205 24.72 6.38 -0.51
CA ALA A 205 26.15 6.63 -0.62
C ALA A 205 26.75 6.20 -1.98
N ASN A 206 26.14 5.20 -2.64
CA ASN A 206 26.63 4.63 -3.90
C ASN A 206 25.80 5.03 -5.12
N GLN A 207 24.83 5.94 -5.00
CA GLN A 207 24.01 6.36 -6.12
C GLN A 207 24.79 7.19 -7.15
N PRO A 208 24.37 7.20 -8.43
CA PRO A 208 24.96 8.08 -9.42
C PRO A 208 24.83 9.55 -9.00
N GLY A 209 25.94 10.29 -9.06
CA GLY A 209 26.00 11.68 -8.60
C GLY A 209 26.46 11.86 -7.14
N GLY A 210 26.74 10.75 -6.43
CA GLY A 210 27.23 10.76 -5.07
C GLY A 210 26.14 10.99 -4.02
N PHE A 211 26.58 11.17 -2.77
CA PHE A 211 25.68 11.37 -1.63
C PHE A 211 24.81 12.62 -1.80
N GLN A 212 23.51 12.46 -1.54
CA GLN A 212 22.55 13.55 -1.43
C GLN A 212 21.88 13.51 -0.05
N PRO A 213 21.61 14.67 0.57
CA PRO A 213 20.87 14.73 1.81
C PRO A 213 19.53 14.00 1.75
N ALA A 214 19.22 13.26 2.82
CA ALA A 214 18.01 12.45 2.88
C ALA A 214 17.42 12.45 4.29
N LYS A 215 16.09 12.47 4.33
CA LYS A 215 15.27 12.24 5.52
C LYS A 215 14.37 11.06 5.25
N LEU A 216 14.61 9.97 5.93
CA LEU A 216 13.93 8.70 5.69
C LEU A 216 13.27 8.20 6.97
N PHE A 217 12.15 7.50 6.85
CA PHE A 217 11.52 6.83 7.98
C PHE A 217 11.01 5.45 7.61
N SER A 218 10.83 4.62 8.62
CA SER A 218 10.17 3.32 8.51
C SER A 218 9.23 3.08 9.66
N ILE A 219 8.11 2.41 9.41
CA ILE A 219 7.16 1.94 10.42
C ILE A 219 6.74 0.55 10.01
N ASP A 220 7.30 -0.48 10.66
CA ASP A 220 6.92 -1.84 10.36
C ASP A 220 7.30 -2.81 11.48
N ARG A 221 6.96 -4.07 11.28
CA ARG A 221 7.18 -5.18 12.19
C ARG A 221 8.65 -5.50 12.35
N VAL A 222 9.00 -5.82 13.57
CA VAL A 222 10.28 -6.38 13.97
C VAL A 222 10.03 -7.58 14.87
N PHE A 223 11.03 -8.44 15.02
CA PHE A 223 10.87 -9.73 15.66
C PHE A 223 11.99 -9.94 16.67
N ARG A 224 11.63 -10.36 17.88
CA ARG A 224 12.57 -10.71 18.93
C ARG A 224 12.13 -11.99 19.62
N ASN A 225 13.05 -12.93 19.78
CA ASN A 225 12.78 -14.19 20.42
C ASN A 225 12.90 -14.05 21.96
N GLU A 226 12.06 -13.18 22.50
CA GLU A 226 11.99 -12.93 23.95
C GLU A 226 10.83 -13.68 24.58
N ALA A 227 10.92 -13.91 25.89
CA ALA A 227 9.79 -14.43 26.65
C ALA A 227 8.62 -13.43 26.59
N VAL A 228 7.46 -13.90 26.13
CA VAL A 228 6.25 -13.07 26.04
C VAL A 228 5.70 -12.81 27.45
N ASP A 229 5.59 -11.54 27.80
CA ASP A 229 5.03 -11.07 29.05
C ASP A 229 4.12 -9.84 28.85
N ALA A 230 3.79 -9.12 29.91
CA ALA A 230 2.94 -7.93 29.86
C ALA A 230 3.55 -6.76 29.05
N THR A 231 4.85 -6.75 28.80
CA THR A 231 5.59 -5.67 28.16
C THR A 231 6.39 -6.10 26.93
N HIS A 232 6.49 -7.40 26.65
CA HIS A 232 7.27 -7.96 25.56
C HIS A 232 6.42 -8.86 24.66
N LEU A 233 6.51 -8.62 23.36
CA LEU A 233 5.92 -9.44 22.32
C LEU A 233 7.03 -9.94 21.38
N ALA A 234 6.86 -11.14 20.86
CA ALA A 234 7.78 -11.69 19.84
C ALA A 234 7.76 -10.92 18.51
N GLU A 235 6.67 -10.21 18.26
CA GLU A 235 6.46 -9.34 17.10
C GLU A 235 5.87 -8.01 17.57
N PHE A 236 6.47 -6.90 17.16
CA PHE A 236 5.93 -5.57 17.44
C PHE A 236 6.33 -4.60 16.33
N HIS A 237 5.72 -3.41 16.30
CA HIS A 237 6.06 -2.37 15.35
C HIS A 237 7.13 -1.44 15.92
N GLN A 238 8.11 -1.13 15.10
CA GLN A 238 9.12 -0.11 15.38
C GLN A 238 8.90 1.09 14.44
N VAL A 239 9.03 2.28 15.00
CA VAL A 239 9.04 3.55 14.27
C VAL A 239 10.47 4.07 14.29
N GLU A 240 11.05 4.29 13.15
CA GLU A 240 12.42 4.75 13.01
C GLU A 240 12.52 5.88 12.00
N GLY A 241 13.30 6.91 12.31
CA GLY A 241 13.68 7.97 11.40
C GLY A 241 15.20 8.06 11.28
N VAL A 242 15.70 8.29 10.07
CA VAL A 242 17.10 8.56 9.81
C VAL A 242 17.23 9.83 8.99
N VAL A 243 18.17 10.68 9.38
CA VAL A 243 18.55 11.90 8.66
C VAL A 243 20.02 11.82 8.33
N ALA A 244 20.33 11.95 7.06
CA ALA A 244 21.70 12.04 6.57
C ALA A 244 21.86 13.36 5.83
N ASP A 245 22.71 14.25 6.36
CA ASP A 245 22.96 15.58 5.81
C ASP A 245 24.31 16.10 6.29
N TYR A 246 24.78 17.17 5.66
CA TYR A 246 25.99 17.86 6.10
C TYR A 246 25.70 18.83 7.25
N GLY A 247 26.60 18.87 8.23
CA GLY A 247 26.55 19.83 9.33
C GLY A 247 25.42 19.63 10.34
N ILE A 248 24.71 18.49 10.31
CA ILE A 248 23.72 18.15 11.34
C ILE A 248 24.37 17.90 12.69
N THR A 249 23.62 18.25 13.74
CA THR A 249 24.09 18.21 15.12
C THR A 249 23.10 17.48 16.03
N LEU A 250 23.47 17.24 17.28
CA LEU A 250 22.54 16.74 18.30
C LEU A 250 21.34 17.69 18.50
N GLY A 251 21.55 19.01 18.29
CA GLY A 251 20.45 19.99 18.34
C GLY A 251 19.38 19.74 17.30
N ASP A 252 19.77 19.32 16.08
CA ASP A 252 18.84 18.97 15.01
C ASP A 252 18.02 17.74 15.39
N LEU A 253 18.65 16.70 15.95
CA LEU A 253 17.94 15.49 16.44
C LEU A 253 16.91 15.87 17.51
N ILE A 254 17.28 16.69 18.49
CA ILE A 254 16.37 17.18 19.52
C ILE A 254 15.20 17.96 18.88
N GLY A 255 15.50 18.81 17.90
CA GLY A 255 14.50 19.57 17.16
C GLY A 255 13.51 18.67 16.41
N PHE A 256 14.00 17.64 15.69
CA PHE A 256 13.14 16.67 15.03
C PHE A 256 12.22 15.95 16.00
N MET A 257 12.74 15.50 17.14
CA MET A 257 11.94 14.83 18.18
C MET A 257 10.89 15.77 18.76
N GLN A 258 11.23 17.03 19.03
CA GLN A 258 10.27 18.01 19.52
C GLN A 258 9.12 18.26 18.54
N VAL A 259 9.43 18.40 17.27
CA VAL A 259 8.43 18.61 16.22
C VAL A 259 7.51 17.39 16.09
N PHE A 260 8.11 16.19 16.01
CA PHE A 260 7.36 14.94 15.88
C PHE A 260 6.36 14.75 17.03
N PHE A 261 6.85 14.81 18.27
CA PHE A 261 5.99 14.62 19.44
C PHE A 261 4.98 15.76 19.64
N SER A 262 5.34 16.99 19.27
CA SER A 262 4.38 18.11 19.29
C SER A 262 3.21 17.87 18.35
N LYS A 263 3.48 17.34 17.14
CA LYS A 263 2.42 16.96 16.18
C LYS A 263 1.54 15.81 16.68
N MET A 264 2.09 14.92 17.50
CA MET A 264 1.32 13.90 18.22
C MET A 264 0.50 14.45 19.40
N GLY A 265 0.63 15.74 19.73
CA GLY A 265 -0.02 16.36 20.89
C GLY A 265 0.74 16.19 22.21
N VAL A 266 1.91 15.56 22.20
CA VAL A 266 2.76 15.41 23.39
C VAL A 266 3.58 16.68 23.59
N LYS A 267 3.40 17.31 24.73
CA LYS A 267 4.11 18.55 25.12
C LYS A 267 5.07 18.29 26.27
N ASN A 268 6.00 19.21 26.48
CA ASN A 268 6.94 19.18 27.61
C ASN A 268 7.91 17.99 27.60
N LEU A 269 8.53 17.72 26.46
CA LEU A 269 9.56 16.71 26.34
C LEU A 269 10.79 17.07 27.24
N ARG A 270 11.33 16.07 27.89
CA ARG A 270 12.60 16.15 28.63
C ARG A 270 13.63 15.27 27.96
N PHE A 271 14.77 15.85 27.67
CA PHE A 271 15.94 15.15 27.14
C PHE A 271 16.95 14.99 28.27
N LYS A 272 17.49 13.81 28.41
CA LYS A 272 18.56 13.52 29.38
C LYS A 272 19.60 12.62 28.73
N PRO A 273 20.89 12.80 29.05
CA PRO A 273 21.89 11.84 28.66
C PRO A 273 21.55 10.47 29.24
N ALA A 274 21.66 9.44 28.43
CA ALA A 274 21.52 8.07 28.86
C ALA A 274 22.64 7.25 28.22
N TYR A 275 23.11 6.24 28.93
CA TYR A 275 24.02 5.25 28.41
C TYR A 275 23.22 3.95 28.20
N ASN A 276 23.36 3.37 27.01
CA ASN A 276 22.74 2.09 26.67
C ASN A 276 23.67 0.93 26.98
#